data_b65c786775389384764e57671baa713e
#
_entry.id   b65c786775389384764e57671baa713e
#
_cell.length_a   1.000
_cell.length_b   1.000
_cell.length_c   1.000
_cell.angle_alpha   90.00
_cell.angle_beta   90.00
_cell.angle_gamma   90.00
#
_symmetry.space_group_name_H-M   'P 1'
#
loop_
_entity.id
_entity.type
_entity.pdbx_description
1 polymer ?
#
loop_
_entity_poly.entity_id
_entity_poly.type
_entity_poly.pdbx_seq_one_letter_code
_entity_poly.pdbx_strand_id
1 'polypeptide(L)'
;MDGTVIRAHQCAAGARGGQQGEALGRSRGGFGTKIHLRAEGNGLPVAFVLSGGERHEAKFLQPLLEIGAVDRPGRPRPRIRPRRLVGDKGYSYPSIRKYLHARGIRITIPRRSDQGLNICFDAAIYKERNKIERLVGRLKHFRRIATRYDKRAVNFQGWLTIAAVLLWL
;
A
#
# COMPACT_ATOMS: atom_id res chain seq x y z
N MET A 1 5.84 -2.87 1.85
CA MET A 1 4.42 -2.61 1.62
C MET A 1 3.73 -2.32 2.93
N ASP A 2 2.75 -1.43 2.90
CA ASP A 2 1.96 -1.04 4.07
C ASP A 2 0.58 -0.53 3.64
N GLY A 3 -0.37 -0.42 4.59
CA GLY A 3 -1.68 0.15 4.39
C GLY A 3 -1.98 1.20 5.46
N THR A 4 -2.51 2.36 5.06
CA THR A 4 -2.93 3.40 6.00
C THR A 4 -4.35 3.85 5.71
N VAL A 5 -5.13 4.05 6.77
CA VAL A 5 -6.50 4.58 6.64
C VAL A 5 -6.44 6.09 6.76
N ILE A 6 -7.11 6.75 5.83
CA ILE A 6 -7.33 8.20 5.80
C ILE A 6 -8.80 8.44 6.09
N ARG A 7 -9.09 9.29 7.06
CA ARG A 7 -10.47 9.71 7.33
C ARG A 7 -11.02 10.50 6.17
N ALA A 8 -12.27 10.22 5.81
CA ALA A 8 -12.99 11.00 4.81
C ALA A 8 -13.89 12.02 5.52
N HIS A 9 -13.78 13.27 5.08
CA HIS A 9 -14.72 14.30 5.47
C HIS A 9 -16.11 13.99 4.88
N GLN A 10 -17.17 14.46 5.49
CA GLN A 10 -18.55 14.27 4.99
C GLN A 10 -18.72 14.70 3.52
N CYS A 11 -17.99 15.72 3.07
CA CYS A 11 -18.00 16.18 1.68
C CYS A 11 -17.52 15.12 0.67
N ALA A 12 -16.78 14.11 1.10
CA ALA A 12 -16.31 13.03 0.25
C ALA A 12 -17.42 12.01 -0.09
N ALA A 13 -18.55 12.07 0.58
CA ALA A 13 -19.71 11.21 0.29
C ALA A 13 -20.55 11.72 -0.90
N GLY A 14 -21.43 10.85 -1.41
CA GLY A 14 -22.44 11.23 -2.42
C GLY A 14 -21.92 11.34 -3.84
N ALA A 15 -20.88 10.60 -4.21
CA ALA A 15 -20.49 10.44 -5.60
C ALA A 15 -21.49 9.52 -6.35
N ARG A 16 -21.73 9.79 -7.65
CA ARG A 16 -22.64 9.00 -8.49
C ARG A 16 -22.28 7.52 -8.60
N GLY A 17 -20.98 7.15 -8.50
CA GLY A 17 -20.48 5.77 -8.52
C GLY A 17 -20.72 4.98 -7.23
N GLY A 18 -21.33 5.57 -6.21
CA GLY A 18 -21.51 4.97 -4.89
C GLY A 18 -20.23 4.86 -4.08
N GLN A 19 -20.35 4.51 -2.81
CA GLN A 19 -19.19 4.48 -1.89
C GLN A 19 -18.14 3.44 -2.29
N GLN A 20 -18.56 2.26 -2.73
CA GLN A 20 -17.64 1.17 -3.10
C GLN A 20 -16.83 1.50 -4.36
N GLY A 21 -17.48 2.06 -5.39
CA GLY A 21 -16.81 2.49 -6.63
C GLY A 21 -15.81 3.60 -6.40
N GLU A 22 -15.99 4.39 -5.34
CA GLU A 22 -15.13 5.53 -5.01
C GLU A 22 -14.14 5.25 -3.87
N ALA A 23 -13.85 3.97 -3.60
CA ALA A 23 -12.90 3.55 -2.56
C ALA A 23 -13.19 4.19 -1.19
N LEU A 24 -14.46 4.29 -0.83
CA LEU A 24 -14.94 4.78 0.46
C LEU A 24 -15.61 3.64 1.21
N GLY A 25 -15.38 3.56 2.52
CA GLY A 25 -15.99 2.55 3.37
C GLY A 25 -15.82 2.86 4.84
N ARG A 26 -16.52 2.13 5.69
CA ARG A 26 -16.53 2.35 7.12
C ARG A 26 -15.66 1.30 7.82
N SER A 27 -14.57 1.74 8.42
CA SER A 27 -13.73 0.96 9.34
C SER A 27 -14.13 1.20 10.80
N ARG A 28 -13.45 0.55 11.75
CA ARG A 28 -13.60 0.85 13.18
C ARG A 28 -13.29 2.31 13.51
N GLY A 29 -12.39 2.94 12.75
CA GLY A 29 -12.04 4.37 12.89
C GLY A 29 -13.02 5.33 12.21
N GLY A 30 -14.15 4.84 11.67
CA GLY A 30 -15.14 5.63 10.97
C GLY A 30 -15.04 5.53 9.44
N PHE A 31 -15.65 6.50 8.77
CA PHE A 31 -15.71 6.58 7.32
C PHE A 31 -14.39 7.04 6.73
N GLY A 32 -13.87 6.32 5.74
CA GLY A 32 -12.56 6.61 5.19
C GLY A 32 -12.15 5.81 3.98
N THR A 33 -10.98 6.13 3.50
CA THR A 33 -10.27 5.43 2.42
C THR A 33 -8.99 4.80 2.96
N LYS A 34 -8.71 3.58 2.56
CA LYS A 34 -7.42 2.95 2.82
C LYS A 34 -6.52 3.14 1.60
N ILE A 35 -5.33 3.66 1.83
CA ILE A 35 -4.24 3.72 0.86
C ILE A 35 -3.38 2.49 1.08
N HIS A 36 -3.32 1.60 0.10
CA HIS A 36 -2.34 0.53 0.03
C HIS A 36 -1.12 1.06 -0.72
N LEU A 37 0.05 0.96 -0.11
CA LEU A 37 1.26 1.63 -0.56
C LEU A 37 2.41 0.65 -0.76
N ARG A 38 3.09 0.78 -1.90
CA ARG A 38 4.37 0.15 -2.18
C ARG A 38 5.45 1.22 -2.27
N ALA A 39 6.53 1.05 -1.52
CA ALA A 39 7.75 1.86 -1.61
C ALA A 39 8.92 1.02 -2.12
N GLU A 40 9.92 1.68 -2.70
CA GLU A 40 11.21 1.08 -3.02
C GLU A 40 12.14 1.06 -1.79
N GLY A 41 13.38 0.57 -1.95
CA GLY A 41 14.32 0.31 -0.85
C GLY A 41 14.76 1.53 -0.03
N ASN A 42 14.69 2.75 -0.60
CA ASN A 42 15.01 4.01 0.11
C ASN A 42 13.77 4.63 0.79
N GLY A 43 12.59 4.04 0.59
CA GLY A 43 11.35 4.52 1.19
C GLY A 43 10.60 5.55 0.34
N LEU A 44 10.90 5.61 -0.98
CA LEU A 44 10.16 6.46 -1.91
C LEU A 44 8.95 5.72 -2.48
N PRO A 45 7.82 6.41 -2.77
CA PRO A 45 6.60 5.78 -3.25
C PRO A 45 6.75 5.25 -4.67
N VAL A 46 6.26 4.04 -4.93
CA VAL A 46 6.26 3.40 -6.26
C VAL A 46 4.85 3.21 -6.78
N ALA A 47 3.91 2.81 -5.94
CA ALA A 47 2.55 2.53 -6.35
C ALA A 47 1.56 2.71 -5.21
N PHE A 48 0.33 3.09 -5.56
CA PHE A 48 -0.80 3.19 -4.65
C PHE A 48 -2.01 2.45 -5.21
N VAL A 49 -2.79 1.85 -4.32
CA VAL A 49 -4.13 1.35 -4.61
C VAL A 49 -5.07 1.86 -3.51
N LEU A 50 -6.22 2.35 -3.90
CA LEU A 50 -7.24 2.84 -3.00
C LEU A 50 -8.33 1.80 -2.76
N SER A 51 -8.84 1.74 -1.55
CA SER A 51 -10.01 0.93 -1.20
C SER A 51 -10.81 1.57 -0.07
N GLY A 52 -12.00 1.05 0.20
CA GLY A 52 -12.71 1.39 1.43
C GLY A 52 -11.89 1.06 2.67
N GLY A 53 -12.06 1.85 3.73
CA GLY A 53 -11.28 1.75 4.95
C GLY A 53 -11.36 0.37 5.64
N GLU A 54 -12.44 -0.38 5.42
CA GLU A 54 -12.68 -1.73 5.99
C GLU A 54 -11.92 -2.84 5.25
N ARG A 55 -11.47 -2.60 4.02
CA ARG A 55 -10.90 -3.66 3.17
C ARG A 55 -9.57 -4.18 3.71
N HIS A 56 -9.42 -5.50 3.62
CA HIS A 56 -8.23 -6.19 4.11
C HIS A 56 -7.05 -6.04 3.14
N GLU A 57 -5.87 -5.72 3.66
CA GLU A 57 -4.64 -5.40 2.92
C GLU A 57 -4.15 -6.52 2.02
N ALA A 58 -4.34 -7.77 2.44
CA ALA A 58 -3.94 -8.96 1.70
C ALA A 58 -4.45 -9.00 0.24
N LYS A 59 -5.67 -8.47 0.00
CA LYS A 59 -6.31 -8.46 -1.33
C LYS A 59 -5.60 -7.51 -2.31
N PHE A 60 -4.84 -6.56 -1.81
CA PHE A 60 -4.22 -5.50 -2.62
C PHE A 60 -2.74 -5.71 -2.87
N LEU A 61 -2.14 -6.78 -2.36
CA LEU A 61 -0.73 -7.09 -2.60
C LEU A 61 -0.44 -7.33 -4.08
N GLN A 62 -1.25 -8.14 -4.75
CA GLN A 62 -1.05 -8.44 -6.16
C GLN A 62 -1.26 -7.22 -7.05
N PRO A 63 -2.36 -6.44 -6.94
CA PRO A 63 -2.51 -5.17 -7.67
C PRO A 63 -1.34 -4.20 -7.46
N LEU A 64 -0.84 -4.06 -6.22
CA LEU A 64 0.31 -3.19 -5.93
C LEU A 64 1.61 -3.65 -6.61
N LEU A 65 1.79 -4.96 -6.80
CA LEU A 65 2.94 -5.48 -7.52
C LEU A 65 2.83 -5.21 -9.03
N GLU A 66 1.65 -5.35 -9.59
CA GLU A 66 1.37 -5.18 -11.02
C GLU A 66 1.46 -3.71 -11.44
N ILE A 67 0.80 -2.81 -10.70
CA ILE A 67 0.82 -1.36 -10.97
C ILE A 67 2.24 -0.77 -10.77
N GLY A 68 2.99 -1.28 -9.80
CA GLY A 68 4.33 -0.81 -9.50
C GLY A 68 5.42 -1.41 -10.43
N ALA A 69 5.12 -1.64 -11.69
CA ALA A 69 6.12 -2.00 -12.69
C ALA A 69 7.11 -0.86 -12.89
N VAL A 70 8.41 -1.18 -12.91
CA VAL A 70 9.49 -0.19 -13.08
C VAL A 70 10.20 -0.46 -14.39
N ASP A 71 10.18 0.53 -15.28
CA ASP A 71 10.92 0.47 -16.54
C ASP A 71 12.42 0.44 -16.27
N ARG A 72 13.12 -0.29 -17.13
CA ARG A 72 14.57 -0.44 -17.03
C ARG A 72 15.22 -0.04 -18.34
N PRO A 73 16.10 0.97 -18.35
CA PRO A 73 16.82 1.34 -19.56
C PRO A 73 17.52 0.13 -20.20
N GLY A 74 17.39 -0.02 -21.51
CA GLY A 74 17.99 -1.12 -22.27
C GLY A 74 17.36 -2.51 -22.07
N ARG A 75 16.20 -2.61 -21.42
CA ARG A 75 15.47 -3.87 -21.29
C ARG A 75 14.02 -3.74 -21.74
N PRO A 76 13.51 -4.64 -22.60
CA PRO A 76 12.18 -4.50 -23.21
C PRO A 76 11.02 -4.76 -22.23
N ARG A 77 11.29 -5.35 -21.07
CA ARG A 77 10.24 -5.67 -20.10
C ARG A 77 10.45 -4.94 -18.77
N PRO A 78 9.41 -4.25 -18.25
CA PRO A 78 9.47 -3.61 -16.95
C PRO A 78 9.67 -4.62 -15.84
N ARG A 79 10.26 -4.18 -14.75
CA ARG A 79 10.48 -4.99 -13.57
C ARG A 79 9.26 -4.96 -12.63
N ILE A 80 8.46 -5.99 -12.64
CA ILE A 80 7.30 -6.16 -11.75
C ILE A 80 7.73 -6.77 -10.40
N ARG A 81 8.72 -7.66 -10.42
CA ARG A 81 9.14 -8.44 -9.24
C ARG A 81 10.25 -7.74 -8.46
N PRO A 82 9.99 -7.34 -7.19
CA PRO A 82 11.06 -6.92 -6.31
C PRO A 82 11.93 -8.15 -5.94
N ARG A 83 13.19 -7.93 -5.56
CA ARG A 83 14.04 -9.00 -5.03
C ARG A 83 13.52 -9.52 -3.69
N ARG A 84 12.99 -8.61 -2.87
CA ARG A 84 12.45 -8.90 -1.54
C ARG A 84 11.21 -8.03 -1.30
N LEU A 85 10.26 -8.57 -0.55
CA LEU A 85 9.08 -7.87 -0.08
C LEU A 85 9.07 -7.86 1.45
N VAL A 86 9.03 -6.67 2.02
CA VAL A 86 8.84 -6.44 3.44
C VAL A 86 7.42 -5.92 3.66
N GLY A 87 6.68 -6.51 4.57
CA GLY A 87 5.29 -6.14 4.88
C GLY A 87 4.94 -6.45 6.33
N ASP A 88 3.80 -5.95 6.77
CA ASP A 88 3.27 -6.21 8.10
C ASP A 88 2.57 -7.57 8.20
N LYS A 89 2.07 -7.90 9.41
CA LYS A 89 1.31 -9.14 9.68
C LYS A 89 0.01 -9.23 8.87
N GLY A 90 -0.54 -8.11 8.39
CA GLY A 90 -1.74 -8.07 7.55
C GLY A 90 -1.55 -8.78 6.21
N TYR A 91 -0.31 -8.92 5.75
CA TYR A 91 0.04 -9.69 4.55
C TYR A 91 0.42 -11.15 4.83
N SER A 92 0.37 -11.61 6.08
CA SER A 92 0.80 -12.96 6.46
C SER A 92 -0.29 -14.01 6.22
N TYR A 93 -0.57 -14.31 4.97
CA TYR A 93 -1.49 -15.38 4.55
C TYR A 93 -0.74 -16.46 3.78
N PRO A 94 -1.09 -17.76 3.95
CA PRO A 94 -0.48 -18.85 3.19
C PRO A 94 -0.55 -18.66 1.68
N SER A 95 -1.67 -18.17 1.16
CA SER A 95 -1.86 -17.85 -0.26
C SER A 95 -0.90 -16.78 -0.76
N ILE A 96 -0.66 -15.72 0.02
CA ILE A 96 0.30 -14.67 -0.29
C ILE A 96 1.73 -15.22 -0.29
N ARG A 97 2.10 -16.03 0.71
CA ARG A 97 3.42 -16.64 0.77
C ARG A 97 3.66 -17.55 -0.42
N LYS A 98 2.68 -18.40 -0.78
CA LYS A 98 2.73 -19.26 -1.97
C LYS A 98 2.89 -18.42 -3.25
N TYR A 99 2.10 -17.36 -3.40
CA TYR A 99 2.16 -16.45 -4.55
C TYR A 99 3.54 -15.79 -4.70
N LEU A 100 4.11 -15.26 -3.61
CA LEU A 100 5.41 -14.59 -3.62
C LEU A 100 6.55 -15.59 -3.87
N HIS A 101 6.47 -16.77 -3.26
CA HIS A 101 7.47 -17.83 -3.43
C HIS A 101 7.50 -18.35 -4.87
N ALA A 102 6.34 -18.59 -5.48
CA ALA A 102 6.24 -19.02 -6.89
C ALA A 102 6.84 -17.99 -7.86
N ARG A 103 6.98 -16.72 -7.44
CA ARG A 103 7.62 -15.64 -8.22
C ARG A 103 9.08 -15.40 -7.86
N GLY A 104 9.67 -16.20 -6.99
CA GLY A 104 11.05 -16.03 -6.52
C GLY A 104 11.28 -14.75 -5.72
N ILE A 105 10.24 -14.21 -5.08
CA ILE A 105 10.32 -13.01 -4.25
C ILE A 105 10.66 -13.43 -2.81
N ARG A 106 11.79 -12.97 -2.27
CA ARG A 106 12.12 -13.18 -0.86
C ARG A 106 11.12 -12.45 0.04
N ILE A 107 10.70 -13.10 1.14
CA ILE A 107 9.62 -12.60 1.99
C ILE A 107 10.19 -12.26 3.37
N THR A 108 9.93 -11.05 3.85
CA THR A 108 10.17 -10.63 5.23
C THR A 108 8.86 -10.07 5.79
N ILE A 109 7.96 -10.97 6.12
CA ILE A 109 6.64 -10.69 6.71
C ILE A 109 6.56 -11.54 7.99
N PRO A 110 6.31 -10.92 9.16
CA PRO A 110 6.12 -11.67 10.40
C PRO A 110 4.95 -12.64 10.27
N ARG A 111 5.04 -13.78 10.93
CA ARG A 111 3.89 -14.67 11.05
C ARG A 111 2.89 -14.15 12.07
N ARG A 112 1.66 -14.53 11.89
CA ARG A 112 0.60 -14.31 12.87
C ARG A 112 0.74 -15.34 13.98
N SER A 113 0.12 -15.10 15.14
CA SER A 113 0.16 -15.99 16.28
C SER A 113 -0.45 -17.37 16.01
N ASP A 114 -1.38 -17.44 15.04
CA ASP A 114 -2.02 -18.67 14.56
C ASP A 114 -1.17 -19.48 13.56
N GLN A 115 0.00 -18.99 13.21
CA GLN A 115 0.93 -19.62 12.27
C GLN A 115 2.19 -20.02 13.03
N GLY A 116 2.64 -21.26 12.91
CA GLY A 116 3.83 -21.78 13.58
C GLY A 116 5.08 -20.89 13.47
N LEU A 117 6.14 -21.20 14.19
CA LEU A 117 7.37 -20.39 14.27
C LEU A 117 7.96 -20.05 12.89
N ASN A 118 8.50 -18.85 12.76
CA ASN A 118 9.18 -18.39 11.55
C ASN A 118 10.69 -18.51 11.74
N ILE A 119 11.23 -19.68 11.45
CA ILE A 119 12.65 -20.01 11.67
C ILE A 119 13.60 -19.12 10.83
N CYS A 120 13.13 -18.61 9.69
CA CYS A 120 13.93 -17.81 8.75
C CYS A 120 13.50 -16.33 8.70
N PHE A 121 13.02 -15.77 9.81
CA PHE A 121 12.63 -14.37 9.87
C PHE A 121 13.84 -13.46 10.08
N ASP A 122 14.09 -12.59 9.11
CA ASP A 122 15.19 -11.61 9.15
C ASP A 122 14.71 -10.32 9.84
N ALA A 123 14.98 -10.25 11.14
CA ALA A 123 14.57 -9.12 11.97
C ALA A 123 15.32 -7.82 11.60
N ALA A 124 16.57 -7.91 11.14
CA ALA A 124 17.34 -6.74 10.72
C ALA A 124 16.71 -6.09 9.49
N ILE A 125 16.36 -6.90 8.49
CA ILE A 125 15.66 -6.40 7.30
C ILE A 125 14.24 -5.94 7.63
N TYR A 126 13.58 -6.55 8.61
CA TYR A 126 12.24 -6.10 9.00
C TYR A 126 12.24 -4.69 9.59
N LYS A 127 13.32 -4.27 10.28
CA LYS A 127 13.46 -2.89 10.76
C LYS A 127 13.43 -1.84 9.63
N GLU A 128 13.84 -2.22 8.43
CA GLU A 128 13.75 -1.36 7.24
C GLU A 128 12.31 -0.96 6.88
N ARG A 129 11.32 -1.68 7.42
CA ARG A 129 9.89 -1.33 7.26
C ARG A 129 9.56 0.08 7.80
N ASN A 130 10.31 0.56 8.78
CA ASN A 130 10.21 1.95 9.27
C ASN A 130 10.31 3.00 8.12
N LYS A 131 10.98 2.70 7.01
CA LYS A 131 11.06 3.62 5.85
C LYS A 131 9.68 3.89 5.23
N ILE A 132 8.82 2.87 5.11
CA ILE A 132 7.47 3.07 4.58
C ILE A 132 6.55 3.73 5.61
N GLU A 133 6.75 3.49 6.90
CA GLU A 133 6.03 4.20 7.96
C GLU A 133 6.35 5.71 7.94
N ARG A 134 7.63 6.06 7.77
CA ARG A 134 8.05 7.45 7.58
C ARG A 134 7.49 8.06 6.29
N LEU A 135 7.40 7.28 5.21
CA LEU A 135 6.77 7.74 3.98
C LEU A 135 5.28 8.07 4.21
N VAL A 136 4.56 7.21 4.92
CA VAL A 136 3.16 7.48 5.31
C VAL A 136 3.06 8.78 6.11
N GLY A 137 3.98 9.01 7.04
CA GLY A 137 4.07 10.28 7.79
C GLY A 137 4.25 11.47 6.86
N ARG A 138 5.24 11.42 5.95
CA ARG A 138 5.49 12.50 4.97
C ARG A 138 4.28 12.77 4.07
N LEU A 139 3.60 11.72 3.58
CA LEU A 139 2.37 11.88 2.79
C LEU A 139 1.26 12.56 3.57
N LYS A 140 1.12 12.28 4.88
CA LYS A 140 0.12 12.92 5.74
C LYS A 140 0.43 14.38 6.10
N HIS A 141 1.62 14.90 5.82
CA HIS A 141 1.90 16.34 5.92
C HIS A 141 1.14 17.13 4.85
N PHE A 142 0.77 16.52 3.73
CA PHE A 142 -0.11 17.15 2.75
C PHE A 142 -1.56 17.09 3.25
N ARG A 143 -2.15 18.25 3.54
CA ARG A 143 -3.51 18.38 4.13
C ARG A 143 -4.57 17.60 3.36
N ARG A 144 -4.51 17.65 2.01
CA ARG A 144 -5.45 16.94 1.13
C ARG A 144 -5.31 15.41 1.19
N ILE A 145 -4.17 14.91 1.67
CA ILE A 145 -3.93 13.47 1.87
C ILE A 145 -4.25 13.08 3.31
N ALA A 146 -3.95 13.94 4.28
CA ALA A 146 -4.25 13.67 5.70
C ALA A 146 -5.74 13.47 5.97
N THR A 147 -6.59 14.17 5.22
CA THR A 147 -8.05 14.02 5.25
C THR A 147 -8.58 14.07 3.82
N ARG A 148 -9.38 13.09 3.44
CA ARG A 148 -9.99 13.04 2.11
C ARG A 148 -11.25 13.89 2.06
N TYR A 149 -11.24 14.91 1.19
CA TYR A 149 -12.39 15.76 0.87
C TYR A 149 -13.02 15.41 -0.49
N ASP A 150 -12.27 14.73 -1.34
CA ASP A 150 -12.66 14.46 -2.72
C ASP A 150 -13.70 13.33 -2.78
N LYS A 151 -14.81 13.59 -3.47
CA LYS A 151 -15.86 12.58 -3.71
C LYS A 151 -15.34 11.44 -4.57
N ARG A 152 -14.60 11.77 -5.65
CA ARG A 152 -14.09 10.78 -6.60
C ARG A 152 -12.72 10.25 -6.16
N ALA A 153 -12.58 8.92 -6.20
CA ALA A 153 -11.31 8.25 -5.90
C ALA A 153 -10.17 8.71 -6.80
N VAL A 154 -10.46 8.95 -8.10
CA VAL A 154 -9.47 9.40 -9.09
C VAL A 154 -8.86 10.75 -8.71
N ASN A 155 -9.65 11.68 -8.17
CA ASN A 155 -9.14 13.00 -7.74
C ASN A 155 -8.23 12.85 -6.53
N PHE A 156 -8.63 12.03 -5.55
CA PHE A 156 -7.79 11.75 -4.39
C PHE A 156 -6.48 11.03 -4.77
N GLN A 157 -6.55 10.10 -5.74
CA GLN A 157 -5.35 9.46 -6.29
C GLN A 157 -4.44 10.46 -7.02
N GLY A 158 -5.00 11.46 -7.70
CA GLY A 158 -4.25 12.56 -8.31
C GLY A 158 -3.42 13.32 -7.28
N TRP A 159 -3.99 13.66 -6.11
CA TRP A 159 -3.24 14.29 -5.02
C TRP A 159 -2.11 13.42 -4.49
N LEU A 160 -2.35 12.11 -4.35
CA LEU A 160 -1.30 11.17 -3.95
C LEU A 160 -0.17 11.11 -4.97
N THR A 161 -0.50 11.14 -6.27
CA THR A 161 0.49 11.13 -7.34
C THR A 161 1.35 12.39 -7.32
N ILE A 162 0.73 13.58 -7.18
CA ILE A 162 1.45 14.85 -7.06
C ILE A 162 2.38 14.84 -5.84
N ALA A 163 1.88 14.40 -4.68
CA ALA A 163 2.72 14.30 -3.49
C ALA A 163 3.86 13.28 -3.66
N ALA A 164 3.61 12.17 -4.36
CA ALA A 164 4.65 11.21 -4.67
C ALA A 164 5.74 11.81 -5.54
N VAL A 165 5.39 12.55 -6.59
CA VAL A 165 6.36 13.26 -7.45
C VAL A 165 7.21 14.21 -6.64
N LEU A 166 6.58 15.03 -5.77
CA LEU A 166 7.31 15.97 -4.89
C LEU A 166 8.26 15.26 -3.90
N LEU A 167 7.98 14.02 -3.52
CA LEU A 167 8.88 13.25 -2.66
C LEU A 167 10.05 12.61 -3.41
N TRP A 168 9.97 12.54 -4.72
CA TRP A 168 11.03 12.04 -5.59
C TRP A 168 12.01 13.16 -6.03
N LEU A 169 11.58 14.43 -5.97
CA LEU A 169 12.40 15.63 -6.28
C LEU A 169 13.27 16.02 -5.08
#